data_c655124bb2599f2acf332f390ff2c289
#
_entry.id   c655124bb2599f2acf332f390ff2c289
#
_cell.length_a   1.000
_cell.length_b   1.000
_cell.length_c   1.000
_cell.angle_alpha   90.00
_cell.angle_beta   90.00
_cell.angle_gamma   90.00
#
_symmetry.space_group_name_H-M   'P 1'
#
loop_
_entity.id
_entity.type
_entity.pdbx_description
1 polymer ?
#
loop_
_entity_poly.entity_id
_entity_poly.type
_entity_poly.pdbx_seq_one_letter_code
_entity_poly.pdbx_strand_id
1 'polypeptide(L)' 'MHIAQEIIHNIDAISADGVITLDYEGRFLRRKRLVTDEGEAFLVELPETVSLSATDGFILDDRRIIAI' A
#
# COMPACT_ATOMS: atom_id res chain seq x y z
N MET A 1 -4.33 6.30 13.07
CA MET A 1 -4.29 5.75 11.71
C MET A 1 -2.83 5.51 11.34
N HIS A 2 -2.52 4.35 10.80
CA HIS A 2 -1.16 4.05 10.36
C HIS A 2 -0.80 4.81 9.09
N ILE A 3 0.49 5.04 8.91
CA ILE A 3 1.02 5.79 7.78
C ILE A 3 1.98 4.88 7.01
N ALA A 4 1.83 4.85 5.68
CA ALA A 4 2.74 4.16 4.78
C ALA A 4 3.63 5.19 4.10
N GLN A 5 4.92 5.17 4.39
CA GLN A 5 5.91 6.08 3.81
C GLN A 5 6.87 5.36 2.88
N GLU A 6 6.75 4.04 2.77
CA GLU A 6 7.64 3.22 1.96
C GLU A 6 6.84 2.23 1.13
N ILE A 7 7.38 1.92 -0.05
CA ILE A 7 6.85 0.91 -0.96
C ILE A 7 7.83 -0.26 -0.97
N ILE A 8 7.28 -1.47 -1.00
CA ILE A 8 8.06 -2.68 -1.21
C ILE A 8 7.72 -3.26 -2.58
N HIS A 9 8.73 -3.72 -3.32
CA HIS A 9 8.56 -4.28 -4.65
C HIS A 9 8.68 -5.81 -4.61
N ASN A 10 7.99 -6.47 -5.53
CA ASN A 10 8.04 -7.92 -5.70
C ASN A 10 7.66 -8.68 -4.43
N ILE A 11 6.61 -8.23 -3.77
CA ILE A 11 6.12 -8.90 -2.58
C ILE A 11 5.25 -10.09 -2.97
N ASP A 12 5.39 -11.17 -2.18
CA ASP A 12 4.48 -12.29 -2.22
C ASP A 12 3.28 -11.99 -1.32
N ALA A 13 2.07 -12.00 -1.90
CA ALA A 13 0.85 -11.72 -1.14
C ALA A 13 0.64 -12.68 0.03
N ILE A 14 1.18 -13.89 -0.03
CA ILE A 14 1.09 -14.87 1.07
C ILE A 14 1.88 -14.39 2.29
N SER A 15 2.92 -13.63 2.08
CA SER A 15 3.76 -13.09 3.16
C SER A 15 3.26 -11.75 3.69
N ALA A 16 2.22 -11.18 3.11
CA ALA A 16 1.70 -9.89 3.52
C ALA A 16 0.76 -10.00 4.72
N ASP A 17 0.69 -8.94 5.50
CA ASP A 17 -0.21 -8.87 6.66
C ASP A 17 -1.63 -8.47 6.26
N GLY A 18 -1.79 -7.91 5.08
CA GLY A 18 -3.09 -7.53 4.55
C GLY A 18 -3.01 -7.29 3.05
N VAL A 19 -4.16 -7.08 2.43
CA VAL A 19 -4.29 -6.88 1.00
C VAL A 19 -5.18 -5.67 0.72
N ILE A 20 -4.85 -4.91 -0.31
CA ILE A 20 -5.70 -3.84 -0.80
C ILE A 20 -5.96 -4.04 -2.29
N THR A 21 -7.20 -3.82 -2.69
CA THR A 21 -7.58 -3.86 -4.10
C THR A 21 -7.57 -2.46 -4.66
N LEU A 22 -6.71 -2.23 -5.66
CA LEU A 22 -6.62 -0.96 -6.35
C LEU A 22 -6.83 -1.18 -7.85
N ASP A 23 -7.61 -0.30 -8.46
CA ASP A 23 -7.73 -0.27 -9.91
C ASP A 23 -6.47 0.35 -10.52
N TYR A 24 -6.41 0.38 -11.85
CA TYR A 24 -5.25 0.91 -12.56
C TYR A 24 -4.93 2.37 -12.18
N GLU A 25 -5.96 3.20 -12.09
CA GLU A 25 -5.78 4.61 -11.72
C GLU A 25 -5.40 4.78 -10.25
N GLY A 26 -5.94 3.94 -9.38
CA GLY A 26 -5.66 3.97 -7.96
C GLY A 26 -4.23 3.61 -7.60
N ARG A 27 -3.48 3.01 -8.53
CA ARG A 27 -2.06 2.66 -8.33
C ARG A 27 -1.10 3.82 -8.59
N PHE A 28 -1.60 4.94 -9.06
CA PHE A 28 -0.80 6.13 -9.32
C PHE A 28 -1.11 7.15 -8.21
N LEU A 29 -0.21 7.27 -7.23
CA LEU A 29 -0.49 8.07 -6.04
C LEU A 29 0.77 8.59 -5.35
N ARG A 30 0.59 9.57 -4.49
CA ARG A 30 1.63 10.09 -3.60
C ARG A 30 1.11 10.23 -2.18
N ARG A 31 -0.03 10.90 -2.01
CA ARG A 31 -0.67 11.09 -0.70
C ARG A 31 -2.15 10.76 -0.84
N LYS A 32 -2.57 9.73 -0.14
CA LYS A 32 -3.97 9.30 -0.22
C LYS A 32 -4.33 8.43 0.98
N ARG A 33 -5.56 8.57 1.44
CA ARG A 33 -6.13 7.66 2.42
C ARG A 33 -6.68 6.44 1.68
N LEU A 34 -6.22 5.26 2.10
CA LEU A 34 -6.65 4.00 1.51
C LEU A 34 -7.29 3.11 2.58
N VAL A 35 -8.06 2.13 2.14
CA VAL A 35 -8.70 1.16 3.03
C VAL A 35 -8.38 -0.24 2.50
N THR A 36 -7.89 -1.11 3.38
CA THR A 36 -7.61 -2.49 3.01
C THR A 36 -8.90 -3.26 2.75
N ASP A 37 -8.78 -4.44 2.14
CA ASP A 37 -9.93 -5.30 1.87
C ASP A 37 -10.65 -5.72 3.16
N GLU A 38 -9.97 -5.70 4.29
CA GLU A 38 -10.54 -6.00 5.61
C GLU A 38 -11.13 -4.78 6.30
N GLY A 39 -11.05 -3.60 5.69
CA GLY A 39 -11.64 -2.38 6.22
C GLY A 39 -10.73 -1.53 7.09
N GLU A 40 -9.45 -1.83 7.15
CA GLU A 40 -8.50 -1.00 7.90
C GLU A 40 -8.04 0.18 7.05
N ALA A 41 -8.22 1.40 7.56
CA ALA A 41 -7.77 2.61 6.87
C ALA A 41 -6.32 2.93 7.23
N PHE A 42 -5.58 3.42 6.24
CA PHE A 42 -4.24 3.94 6.45
C PHE A 42 -3.96 5.08 5.48
N LEU A 43 -2.97 5.89 5.81
CA LEU A 43 -2.60 7.04 5.01
C LEU A 43 -1.30 6.75 4.26
N VAL A 44 -1.31 6.94 2.95
CA VAL A 44 -0.09 6.87 2.14
C VAL A 44 0.51 8.27 2.08
N GLU A 45 1.79 8.37 2.43
CA GLU A 45 2.56 9.62 2.36
C GLU A 45 3.93 9.34 1.78
N LEU A 46 4.06 9.46 0.46
CA LEU A 46 5.31 9.19 -0.24
C LEU A 46 6.02 10.49 -0.59
N PRO A 47 7.36 10.47 -0.72
CA PRO A 47 8.11 11.67 -1.07
C PRO A 47 7.85 12.17 -2.48
N GLU A 48 7.40 11.29 -3.37
CA GLU A 48 7.07 11.64 -4.75
C GLU A 48 5.96 10.73 -5.27
N THR A 49 5.33 11.14 -6.36
CA THR A 49 4.30 10.35 -7.01
C THR A 49 4.92 9.07 -7.59
N VAL A 50 4.27 7.94 -7.33
CA VAL A 50 4.72 6.65 -7.83
C VAL A 50 3.60 5.95 -8.59
N SER A 51 3.99 5.08 -9.52
CA SER A 51 3.08 4.17 -10.21
C SER A 51 3.36 2.76 -9.70
N LEU A 52 2.37 2.15 -9.05
CA LEU A 52 2.52 0.85 -8.41
C LEU A 52 2.12 -0.26 -9.38
N SER A 53 2.77 -1.42 -9.23
CA SER A 53 2.41 -2.62 -9.96
C SER A 53 1.66 -3.59 -9.05
N ALA A 54 1.08 -4.63 -9.65
CA ALA A 54 0.34 -5.64 -8.90
C ALA A 54 1.20 -6.47 -7.96
N THR A 55 2.54 -6.37 -8.07
CA THR A 55 3.48 -7.08 -7.20
C THR A 55 4.08 -6.18 -6.13
N ASP A 56 3.64 -4.92 -6.05
CA ASP A 56 4.12 -3.99 -5.04
C ASP A 56 3.22 -4.02 -3.81
N GLY A 57 3.71 -3.41 -2.74
CA GLY A 57 2.96 -3.27 -1.51
C GLY A 57 3.41 -2.07 -0.72
N PHE A 58 2.69 -1.80 0.37
CA PHE A 58 2.99 -0.69 1.28
C PHE A 58 3.57 -1.25 2.58
N ILE A 59 4.56 -0.55 3.14
CA ILE A 59 5.05 -0.84 4.47
C ILE A 59 4.49 0.22 5.41
N LEU A 60 3.69 -0.21 6.38
CA LEU A 60 3.11 0.69 7.36
C LEU A 60 4.14 1.05 8.45
N ASP A 61 3.83 2.07 9.23
CA ASP A 61 4.71 2.54 10.30
C ASP A 61 4.88 1.52 11.43
N ASP A 62 4.00 0.53 11.54
CA ASP A 62 4.12 -0.58 12.49
C ASP A 62 4.81 -1.81 11.88
N ARG A 63 5.40 -1.67 10.69
CA ARG A 63 6.10 -2.71 9.95
C ARG A 63 5.22 -3.76 9.29
N ARG A 64 3.92 -3.63 9.33
CA ARG A 64 3.04 -4.50 8.57
C ARG A 64 3.13 -4.18 7.08
N ILE A 65 2.94 -5.20 6.25
CA ILE A 65 3.00 -5.09 4.80
C ILE A 65 1.60 -5.30 4.23
N ILE A 66 1.16 -4.36 3.41
CA ILE A 66 -0.13 -4.44 2.72
C ILE A 66 0.15 -4.65 1.23
N ALA A 67 -0.19 -5.82 0.71
CA ALA A 67 0.02 -6.16 -0.70
C ALA A 67 -1.10 -5.60 -1.57
N ILE A 68 -0.75 -5.24 -2.78
CA ILE A 68 -1.72 -4.83 -3.80
C ILE A 68 -2.25 -6.06 -4.54
#